data_3a5f6733890b8dbd67d6b6b746bc0b81
#
_entry.id   3a5f6733890b8dbd67d6b6b746bc0b81
#
_cell.length_a   1.000
_cell.length_b   1.000
_cell.length_c   1.000
_cell.angle_alpha   90.00
_cell.angle_beta   90.00
_cell.angle_gamma   90.00
#
_symmetry.space_group_name_H-M   'P 1'
#
loop_
_entity.id
_entity.type
_entity.pdbx_description
1 polymer ?
#
loop_
_entity_poly.entity_id
_entity_poly.type
_entity_poly.pdbx_seq_one_letter_code
_entity_poly.pdbx_strand_id
1 'polypeptide(L)'
;MDFLVPAEKPWSGLVRKGQTIRIIDSEGQQAVDTLFYKADDFAERYSGQDTLRVNGNAYVGLGTKIVSNEGNVMLVVTADSCGRHDTPAGACSCESNTVRFGHETKYLHACRDNFVLEVSKHGMSKRDIVPNINFFMNVPIEPSGQMTIVDGLSAPGDHVELVAEMDVLCVISNCPQVNNPCNGFNPTPIRVVISGGPNA
;
A
#
# COMPACT_ATOMS: atom_id res chain seq x y z
N MET A 1 -17.58 -2.81 -7.71
CA MET A 1 -16.95 -1.71 -8.48
C MET A 1 -15.57 -2.20 -8.91
N ASP A 2 -15.12 -1.84 -10.10
CA ASP A 2 -13.85 -2.33 -10.68
C ASP A 2 -13.15 -1.15 -11.37
N PHE A 3 -11.91 -0.89 -10.97
CA PHE A 3 -11.12 0.28 -11.38
C PHE A 3 -9.78 -0.17 -11.94
N LEU A 4 -9.43 0.28 -13.15
CA LEU A 4 -8.08 0.21 -13.66
C LEU A 4 -7.30 1.44 -13.14
N VAL A 5 -6.21 1.22 -12.43
CA VAL A 5 -5.29 2.26 -12.00
C VAL A 5 -4.06 2.21 -12.90
N PRO A 6 -3.87 3.17 -13.79
CA PRO A 6 -2.72 3.16 -14.70
C PRO A 6 -1.38 3.18 -13.95
N ALA A 7 -0.32 2.75 -14.63
CA ALA A 7 1.04 2.84 -14.09
C ALA A 7 1.34 4.26 -13.57
N GLU A 8 2.02 4.34 -12.44
CA GLU A 8 2.48 5.60 -11.81
C GLU A 8 1.36 6.53 -11.30
N LYS A 9 0.09 6.12 -11.33
CA LYS A 9 -1.04 6.99 -10.96
C LYS A 9 -1.59 6.66 -9.57
N PRO A 10 -2.13 7.67 -8.87
CA PRO A 10 -2.85 7.45 -7.62
C PRO A 10 -4.32 7.05 -7.87
N TRP A 11 -4.91 6.50 -6.82
CA TRP A 11 -6.34 6.22 -6.72
C TRP A 11 -6.79 6.32 -5.26
N SER A 12 -8.03 6.74 -5.02
CA SER A 12 -8.67 6.58 -3.73
C SER A 12 -10.12 6.12 -3.85
N GLY A 13 -10.59 5.41 -2.84
CA GLY A 13 -11.96 4.95 -2.78
C GLY A 13 -12.39 4.55 -1.37
N LEU A 14 -13.69 4.65 -1.13
CA LEU A 14 -14.31 4.27 0.12
C LEU A 14 -14.63 2.78 0.10
N VAL A 15 -14.15 2.06 1.10
CA VAL A 15 -14.46 0.66 1.38
C VAL A 15 -15.33 0.62 2.64
N ARG A 16 -16.60 0.24 2.51
CA ARG A 16 -17.53 0.17 3.62
C ARG A 16 -17.28 -1.05 4.48
N LYS A 17 -17.61 -0.98 5.76
CA LYS A 17 -17.57 -2.14 6.66
C LYS A 17 -18.27 -3.34 6.03
N GLY A 18 -17.59 -4.49 6.06
CA GLY A 18 -18.05 -5.76 5.46
C GLY A 18 -17.82 -5.87 3.95
N GLN A 19 -17.32 -4.80 3.27
CA GLN A 19 -16.88 -4.93 1.89
C GLN A 19 -15.46 -5.50 1.82
N THR A 20 -15.15 -6.11 0.69
CA THR A 20 -13.82 -6.58 0.33
C THR A 20 -13.20 -5.63 -0.69
N ILE A 21 -11.98 -5.17 -0.44
CA ILE A 21 -11.12 -4.57 -1.46
C ILE A 21 -10.12 -5.62 -1.92
N ARG A 22 -10.04 -5.83 -3.23
CA ARG A 22 -9.03 -6.67 -3.88
C ARG A 22 -8.14 -5.80 -4.73
N ILE A 23 -6.83 -5.88 -4.51
CA ILE A 23 -5.79 -5.24 -5.31
C ILE A 23 -5.15 -6.34 -6.15
N ILE A 24 -5.09 -6.15 -7.48
CA ILE A 24 -4.61 -7.15 -8.43
C ILE A 24 -3.44 -6.54 -9.19
N ASP A 25 -2.30 -7.21 -9.18
CA ASP A 25 -1.17 -6.89 -10.03
C ASP A 25 -1.43 -7.48 -11.43
N SER A 26 -1.66 -6.61 -12.42
CA SER A 26 -2.10 -7.05 -13.76
C SER A 26 -1.01 -7.72 -14.56
N GLU A 27 0.25 -7.28 -14.40
CA GLU A 27 1.38 -7.71 -15.24
C GLU A 27 2.53 -8.36 -14.44
N GLY A 28 2.47 -8.31 -13.12
CA GLY A 28 3.48 -8.86 -12.20
C GLY A 28 4.54 -7.85 -11.78
N GLN A 29 5.15 -8.08 -10.62
CA GLN A 29 6.23 -7.30 -10.01
C GLN A 29 5.91 -5.83 -9.70
N GLN A 30 4.63 -5.42 -9.69
CA GLN A 30 4.23 -4.05 -9.44
C GLN A 30 4.00 -3.79 -7.94
N ALA A 31 4.82 -2.96 -7.32
CA ALA A 31 4.60 -2.50 -5.95
C ALA A 31 3.43 -1.50 -5.87
N VAL A 32 2.60 -1.65 -4.83
CA VAL A 32 1.41 -0.81 -4.60
C VAL A 32 1.46 -0.26 -3.19
N ASP A 33 1.80 1.02 -3.07
CA ASP A 33 1.83 1.71 -1.79
C ASP A 33 0.41 2.12 -1.39
N THR A 34 -0.02 1.78 -0.17
CA THR A 34 -1.40 1.96 0.26
C THR A 34 -1.50 2.57 1.64
N LEU A 35 -2.32 3.62 1.78
CA LEU A 35 -2.71 4.25 3.05
C LEU A 35 -4.15 3.90 3.37
N PHE A 36 -4.47 3.78 4.66
CA PHE A 36 -5.83 3.59 5.15
C PHE A 36 -6.15 4.60 6.23
N TYR A 37 -7.32 5.25 6.10
CA TYR A 37 -7.88 6.18 7.06
C TYR A 37 -9.30 5.75 7.40
N LYS A 38 -9.75 5.97 8.64
CA LYS A 38 -11.16 5.83 8.98
C LYS A 38 -11.97 6.89 8.22
N ALA A 39 -13.07 6.48 7.59
CA ALA A 39 -13.74 7.30 6.59
C ALA A 39 -14.40 8.59 7.13
N ASP A 40 -14.80 8.58 8.39
CA ASP A 40 -15.45 9.70 9.07
C ASP A 40 -14.51 10.50 10.00
N ASP A 41 -13.29 10.00 10.22
CA ASP A 41 -12.26 10.65 11.04
C ASP A 41 -10.85 10.26 10.57
N PHE A 42 -10.24 11.05 9.71
CA PHE A 42 -8.91 10.80 9.17
C PHE A 42 -7.77 10.91 10.20
N ALA A 43 -8.03 11.36 11.43
CA ALA A 43 -7.07 11.28 12.51
C ALA A 43 -6.85 9.84 12.98
N GLU A 44 -7.88 8.99 12.88
CA GLU A 44 -7.75 7.56 13.04
C GLU A 44 -7.33 6.92 11.70
N ARG A 45 -6.13 6.35 11.68
CA ARG A 45 -5.46 5.91 10.47
C ARG A 45 -4.52 4.73 10.72
N TYR A 46 -4.12 4.07 9.67
CA TYR A 46 -3.22 2.93 9.72
C TYR A 46 -1.96 3.23 10.55
N SER A 47 -1.63 2.31 11.46
CA SER A 47 -0.39 2.30 12.24
C SER A 47 0.43 1.07 11.88
N GLY A 48 1.54 1.26 11.17
CA GLY A 48 2.45 0.17 10.83
C GLY A 48 3.04 -0.49 12.07
N GLN A 49 3.46 0.31 13.05
CA GLN A 49 4.07 -0.20 14.30
C GLN A 49 3.09 -1.04 15.13
N ASP A 50 1.84 -0.59 15.27
CA ASP A 50 0.83 -1.34 16.01
C ASP A 50 0.38 -2.58 15.26
N THR A 51 0.28 -2.50 13.93
CA THR A 51 0.01 -3.66 13.09
C THR A 51 1.08 -4.74 13.24
N LEU A 52 2.36 -4.40 13.14
CA LEU A 52 3.45 -5.36 13.31
C LEU A 52 3.46 -5.95 14.72
N ARG A 53 3.23 -5.12 15.75
CA ARG A 53 3.19 -5.55 17.17
C ARG A 53 2.04 -6.51 17.46
N VAL A 54 0.83 -6.19 16.96
CA VAL A 54 -0.37 -7.01 17.21
C VAL A 54 -0.28 -8.36 16.51
N ASN A 55 0.29 -8.40 15.29
CA ASN A 55 0.41 -9.64 14.53
C ASN A 55 1.70 -10.43 14.83
N GLY A 56 2.67 -9.82 15.54
CA GLY A 56 3.96 -10.46 15.84
C GLY A 56 4.77 -10.81 14.59
N ASN A 57 4.59 -10.06 13.51
CA ASN A 57 5.22 -10.32 12.21
C ASN A 57 5.68 -9.02 11.57
N ALA A 58 6.86 -9.03 10.95
CA ALA A 58 7.41 -7.89 10.22
C ALA A 58 6.77 -7.72 8.82
N TYR A 59 6.04 -8.71 8.35
CA TYR A 59 5.36 -8.69 7.05
C TYR A 59 3.84 -8.70 7.21
N VAL A 60 3.17 -8.07 6.27
CA VAL A 60 1.72 -8.19 6.05
C VAL A 60 1.48 -9.40 5.13
N GLY A 61 0.48 -10.21 5.44
CA GLY A 61 0.09 -11.39 4.66
C GLY A 61 -1.25 -11.94 5.11
N LEU A 62 -1.61 -13.12 4.66
CA LEU A 62 -2.89 -13.76 5.00
C LEU A 62 -3.14 -13.78 6.51
N GLY A 63 -4.32 -13.33 6.94
CA GLY A 63 -4.74 -13.25 8.33
C GLY A 63 -4.25 -12.01 9.08
N THR A 64 -3.38 -11.18 8.50
CA THR A 64 -2.91 -9.94 9.15
C THR A 64 -4.07 -9.00 9.43
N LYS A 65 -4.19 -8.57 10.69
CA LYS A 65 -5.08 -7.49 11.11
C LYS A 65 -4.37 -6.16 10.91
N ILE A 66 -4.91 -5.33 10.04
CA ILE A 66 -4.45 -3.96 9.80
C ILE A 66 -5.05 -3.08 10.90
N VAL A 67 -4.20 -2.49 11.74
CA VAL A 67 -4.59 -1.80 12.98
C VAL A 67 -4.36 -0.30 12.85
N SER A 68 -5.29 0.49 13.42
CA SER A 68 -5.19 1.94 13.49
C SER A 68 -4.32 2.42 14.66
N ASN A 69 -3.94 3.70 14.66
CA ASN A 69 -3.28 4.38 15.79
C ASN A 69 -4.15 4.45 17.06
N GLU A 70 -5.45 4.16 16.97
CA GLU A 70 -6.36 4.05 18.12
C GLU A 70 -6.55 2.59 18.57
N GLY A 71 -5.81 1.63 17.95
CA GLY A 71 -5.85 0.21 18.30
C GLY A 71 -7.04 -0.56 17.71
N ASN A 72 -7.84 0.06 16.85
CA ASN A 72 -8.96 -0.62 16.21
C ASN A 72 -8.50 -1.40 14.96
N VAL A 73 -9.13 -2.55 14.70
CA VAL A 73 -8.91 -3.29 13.45
C VAL A 73 -9.65 -2.57 12.33
N MET A 74 -8.91 -2.08 11.34
CA MET A 74 -9.48 -1.39 10.17
C MET A 74 -9.87 -2.39 9.08
N LEU A 75 -8.97 -3.32 8.78
CA LEU A 75 -9.15 -4.37 7.75
C LEU A 75 -8.46 -5.66 8.20
N VAL A 76 -8.83 -6.77 7.57
CA VAL A 76 -8.16 -8.07 7.73
C VAL A 76 -7.82 -8.61 6.34
N VAL A 77 -6.59 -9.09 6.15
CA VAL A 77 -6.19 -9.77 4.90
C VAL A 77 -6.83 -11.15 4.85
N THR A 78 -7.72 -11.38 3.89
CA THR A 78 -8.52 -12.61 3.76
C THR A 78 -8.10 -13.51 2.60
N ALA A 79 -7.38 -12.95 1.61
CA ALA A 79 -6.71 -13.74 0.58
C ALA A 79 -5.40 -13.05 0.16
N ASP A 80 -4.41 -13.83 -0.17
CA ASP A 80 -3.08 -13.37 -0.57
C ASP A 80 -2.40 -14.46 -1.40
N SER A 81 -2.14 -14.18 -2.66
CA SER A 81 -1.49 -15.13 -3.58
C SER A 81 0.05 -15.01 -3.57
N CYS A 82 0.61 -13.95 -2.95
CA CYS A 82 2.05 -13.69 -2.88
C CYS A 82 2.70 -14.12 -1.56
N GLY A 83 1.92 -14.17 -0.47
CA GLY A 83 2.31 -14.67 0.84
C GLY A 83 2.97 -13.66 1.78
N ARG A 84 3.46 -12.53 1.31
CA ARG A 84 4.01 -11.46 2.17
C ARG A 84 4.08 -10.12 1.46
N HIS A 85 3.96 -9.04 2.25
CA HIS A 85 4.06 -7.66 1.77
C HIS A 85 4.82 -6.81 2.78
N ASP A 86 5.49 -5.78 2.30
CA ASP A 86 6.29 -4.88 3.13
C ASP A 86 5.46 -3.76 3.75
N THR A 87 5.89 -3.26 4.89
CA THR A 87 5.48 -1.97 5.46
C THR A 87 6.66 -1.19 6.06
N PRO A 88 7.74 -1.82 6.58
CA PRO A 88 8.87 -1.09 7.16
C PRO A 88 9.61 -0.17 6.18
N ALA A 89 9.69 -0.52 4.90
CA ALA A 89 10.44 0.27 3.91
C ALA A 89 9.77 1.61 3.57
N GLY A 90 8.44 1.70 3.73
CA GLY A 90 7.68 2.93 3.49
C GLY A 90 7.64 3.37 2.02
N ALA A 91 7.01 4.52 1.77
CA ALA A 91 6.84 5.09 0.44
C ALA A 91 8.08 5.82 -0.07
N CYS A 92 8.38 5.69 -1.36
CA CYS A 92 9.40 6.51 -2.00
C CYS A 92 8.97 8.00 -2.05
N SER A 93 9.97 8.88 -2.01
CA SER A 93 9.81 10.33 -2.14
C SER A 93 10.98 10.93 -2.92
N CYS A 94 10.80 12.14 -3.46
CA CYS A 94 11.89 12.86 -4.11
C CYS A 94 13.11 12.98 -3.19
N GLU A 95 12.89 13.26 -1.91
CA GLU A 95 13.96 13.38 -0.91
C GLU A 95 14.68 12.04 -0.69
N SER A 96 13.94 10.95 -0.48
CA SER A 96 14.56 9.63 -0.28
C SER A 96 15.25 9.11 -1.54
N ASN A 97 14.70 9.37 -2.72
CA ASN A 97 15.33 9.01 -3.99
C ASN A 97 16.66 9.75 -4.17
N THR A 98 16.68 11.06 -3.89
CA THR A 98 17.91 11.87 -3.97
C THR A 98 19.04 11.32 -3.07
N VAL A 99 18.69 10.93 -1.82
CA VAL A 99 19.67 10.39 -0.86
C VAL A 99 20.17 9.00 -1.29
N ARG A 100 19.29 8.17 -1.85
CA ARG A 100 19.60 6.77 -2.17
C ARG A 100 20.25 6.58 -3.53
N PHE A 101 19.85 7.38 -4.53
CA PHE A 101 20.18 7.14 -5.93
C PHE A 101 20.89 8.31 -6.62
N GLY A 102 21.06 9.47 -5.94
CA GLY A 102 21.75 10.63 -6.46
C GLY A 102 20.84 11.80 -6.82
N HIS A 103 21.46 12.98 -7.01
CA HIS A 103 20.74 14.25 -7.17
C HIS A 103 19.87 14.31 -8.44
N GLU A 104 20.23 13.59 -9.48
CA GLU A 104 19.52 13.49 -10.75
C GLU A 104 18.13 12.87 -10.59
N THR A 105 17.91 12.07 -9.54
CA THR A 105 16.59 11.44 -9.28
C THR A 105 15.59 12.34 -8.57
N LYS A 106 16.00 13.55 -8.16
CA LYS A 106 15.18 14.52 -7.41
C LYS A 106 13.87 14.89 -8.12
N TYR A 107 13.88 14.88 -9.43
CA TYR A 107 12.73 15.31 -10.24
C TYR A 107 11.87 14.14 -10.74
N LEU A 108 12.22 12.91 -10.39
CA LEU A 108 11.41 11.74 -10.71
C LEU A 108 10.16 11.69 -9.83
N HIS A 109 9.07 11.31 -10.44
CA HIS A 109 7.80 11.12 -9.74
C HIS A 109 7.93 10.06 -8.64
N ALA A 110 7.26 10.25 -7.50
CA ALA A 110 7.38 9.38 -6.34
C ALA A 110 6.00 9.07 -5.72
N CYS A 111 5.90 7.98 -4.96
CA CYS A 111 4.66 7.59 -4.28
C CYS A 111 4.13 8.70 -3.37
N ARG A 112 5.00 9.43 -2.70
CA ARG A 112 4.59 10.54 -1.85
C ARG A 112 3.91 11.67 -2.63
N ASP A 113 4.29 11.91 -3.89
CA ASP A 113 3.62 12.89 -4.75
C ASP A 113 2.20 12.42 -5.08
N ASN A 114 2.04 11.13 -5.44
CA ASN A 114 0.74 10.50 -5.64
C ASN A 114 -0.14 10.64 -4.39
N PHE A 115 0.40 10.34 -3.22
CA PHE A 115 -0.35 10.47 -1.97
C PHE A 115 -0.78 11.91 -1.71
N VAL A 116 0.10 12.91 -1.89
CA VAL A 116 -0.28 14.32 -1.72
C VAL A 116 -1.40 14.71 -2.66
N LEU A 117 -1.32 14.33 -3.94
CA LEU A 117 -2.37 14.59 -4.92
C LEU A 117 -3.72 13.99 -4.50
N GLU A 118 -3.70 12.74 -4.01
CA GLU A 118 -4.94 12.02 -3.71
C GLU A 118 -5.55 12.43 -2.37
N VAL A 119 -4.75 12.56 -1.30
CA VAL A 119 -5.27 12.95 0.01
C VAL A 119 -5.79 14.39 0.01
N SER A 120 -5.26 15.27 -0.86
CA SER A 120 -5.73 16.65 -0.96
C SER A 120 -7.20 16.73 -1.41
N LYS A 121 -7.69 15.78 -2.18
CA LYS A 121 -9.11 15.69 -2.58
C LYS A 121 -10.05 15.49 -1.38
N HIS A 122 -9.50 15.02 -0.27
CA HIS A 122 -10.20 14.75 0.98
C HIS A 122 -9.89 15.79 2.07
N GLY A 123 -9.29 16.93 1.71
CA GLY A 123 -8.95 18.00 2.66
C GLY A 123 -7.72 17.71 3.53
N MET A 124 -6.99 16.65 3.25
CA MET A 124 -5.74 16.28 3.93
C MET A 124 -4.52 16.91 3.23
N SER A 125 -3.34 16.77 3.85
CA SER A 125 -2.09 17.37 3.40
C SER A 125 -0.90 16.42 3.60
N LYS A 126 0.32 16.86 3.22
CA LYS A 126 1.56 16.08 3.39
C LYS A 126 1.76 15.55 4.82
N ARG A 127 1.32 16.26 5.86
CA ARG A 127 1.43 15.82 7.27
C ARG A 127 0.52 14.65 7.64
N ASP A 128 -0.49 14.39 6.80
CA ASP A 128 -1.44 13.30 7.03
C ASP A 128 -1.00 12.00 6.37
N ILE A 129 0.08 12.03 5.56
CA ILE A 129 0.71 10.85 4.98
C ILE A 129 1.49 10.13 6.07
N VAL A 130 1.04 8.95 6.42
CA VAL A 130 1.60 8.08 7.47
C VAL A 130 2.38 6.92 6.85
N PRO A 131 3.01 6.05 7.66
CA PRO A 131 3.52 4.78 7.14
C PRO A 131 2.45 4.05 6.33
N ASN A 132 2.87 3.46 5.23
CA ASN A 132 2.01 2.78 4.27
C ASN A 132 2.32 1.28 4.23
N ILE A 133 1.42 0.50 3.63
CA ILE A 133 1.69 -0.89 3.25
C ILE A 133 2.13 -0.89 1.78
N ASN A 134 3.20 -1.63 1.49
CA ASN A 134 3.71 -1.85 0.14
C ASN A 134 3.29 -3.25 -0.33
N PHE A 135 2.09 -3.37 -0.89
CA PHE A 135 1.65 -4.64 -1.44
C PHE A 135 2.54 -5.06 -2.62
N PHE A 136 2.80 -6.38 -2.73
CA PHE A 136 3.65 -7.03 -3.75
C PHE A 136 5.14 -6.70 -3.67
N MET A 137 5.54 -5.75 -2.82
CA MET A 137 6.94 -5.37 -2.65
C MET A 137 7.69 -6.39 -1.79
N ASN A 138 8.83 -6.84 -2.27
CA ASN A 138 9.67 -7.83 -1.61
C ASN A 138 10.86 -7.15 -0.92
N VAL A 139 10.86 -7.18 0.41
CA VAL A 139 11.92 -6.60 1.23
C VAL A 139 12.36 -7.63 2.28
N PRO A 140 13.22 -8.60 1.92
CA PRO A 140 13.80 -9.52 2.91
C PRO A 140 14.45 -8.78 4.07
N ILE A 141 14.20 -9.26 5.29
CA ILE A 141 14.82 -8.77 6.53
C ILE A 141 15.73 -9.89 7.05
N GLU A 142 17.03 -9.61 7.06
CA GLU A 142 18.04 -10.52 7.58
C GLU A 142 18.01 -10.61 9.11
N PRO A 143 18.53 -11.67 9.73
CA PRO A 143 18.64 -11.75 11.19
C PRO A 143 19.45 -10.59 11.81
N SER A 144 20.35 -9.98 11.04
CA SER A 144 21.09 -8.75 11.41
C SER A 144 20.23 -7.50 11.45
N GLY A 145 19.00 -7.54 10.91
CA GLY A 145 18.13 -6.39 10.70
C GLY A 145 18.37 -5.67 9.36
N GLN A 146 19.29 -6.15 8.54
CA GLN A 146 19.52 -5.59 7.20
C GLN A 146 18.27 -5.83 6.32
N MET A 147 17.86 -4.77 5.60
CA MET A 147 16.72 -4.79 4.69
C MET A 147 17.20 -4.46 3.27
N THR A 148 16.77 -5.23 2.29
CA THR A 148 17.12 -5.02 0.89
C THR A 148 15.88 -5.14 0.02
N ILE A 149 15.60 -4.14 -0.82
CA ILE A 149 14.54 -4.22 -1.83
C ILE A 149 15.05 -5.10 -2.97
N VAL A 150 14.33 -6.16 -3.26
CA VAL A 150 14.63 -7.10 -4.35
C VAL A 150 13.43 -7.19 -5.30
N ASP A 151 13.54 -8.02 -6.35
CA ASP A 151 12.46 -8.23 -7.32
C ASP A 151 11.14 -8.57 -6.63
N GLY A 152 10.05 -8.03 -7.15
CA GLY A 152 8.70 -8.24 -6.63
C GLY A 152 8.31 -9.73 -6.59
N LEU A 153 7.36 -10.05 -5.71
CA LEU A 153 6.89 -11.44 -5.54
C LEU A 153 5.80 -11.82 -6.52
N SER A 154 5.05 -10.83 -7.02
CA SER A 154 3.84 -11.05 -7.79
C SER A 154 4.11 -11.49 -9.23
N ALA A 155 3.32 -12.44 -9.70
CA ALA A 155 3.13 -12.81 -11.08
C ALA A 155 1.88 -12.09 -11.66
N PRO A 156 1.69 -12.08 -12.99
CA PRO A 156 0.48 -11.52 -13.59
C PRO A 156 -0.81 -12.14 -13.04
N GLY A 157 -1.71 -11.30 -12.50
CA GLY A 157 -2.98 -11.71 -11.90
C GLY A 157 -2.92 -12.03 -10.41
N ASP A 158 -1.76 -11.98 -9.79
CA ASP A 158 -1.64 -12.10 -8.34
C ASP A 158 -2.38 -10.98 -7.63
N HIS A 159 -2.90 -11.28 -6.44
CA HIS A 159 -3.77 -10.36 -5.72
C HIS A 159 -3.68 -10.50 -4.21
N VAL A 160 -4.09 -9.44 -3.54
CA VAL A 160 -4.40 -9.42 -2.10
C VAL A 160 -5.83 -8.94 -1.89
N GLU A 161 -6.56 -9.58 -0.97
CA GLU A 161 -7.89 -9.18 -0.55
C GLU A 161 -7.91 -8.78 0.92
N LEU A 162 -8.62 -7.69 1.21
CA LEU A 162 -8.84 -7.24 2.58
C LEU A 162 -10.34 -6.99 2.80
N VAL A 163 -10.88 -7.55 3.88
CA VAL A 163 -12.24 -7.25 4.35
C VAL A 163 -12.18 -6.08 5.34
N ALA A 164 -13.03 -5.08 5.14
CA ALA A 164 -13.11 -3.92 6.00
C ALA A 164 -13.93 -4.20 7.27
N GLU A 165 -13.35 -3.92 8.44
CA GLU A 165 -14.00 -4.03 9.76
C GLU A 165 -14.65 -2.71 10.21
N MET A 166 -14.35 -1.61 9.51
CA MET A 166 -14.98 -0.30 9.61
C MET A 166 -15.03 0.35 8.23
N ASP A 167 -15.73 1.49 8.10
CA ASP A 167 -15.67 2.29 6.88
C ASP A 167 -14.28 2.91 6.74
N VAL A 168 -13.58 2.65 5.63
CA VAL A 168 -12.18 3.05 5.40
C VAL A 168 -12.05 3.82 4.09
N LEU A 169 -11.36 4.93 4.12
CA LEU A 169 -10.81 5.55 2.92
C LEU A 169 -9.48 4.85 2.60
N CYS A 170 -9.44 4.15 1.47
CA CYS A 170 -8.22 3.56 0.92
C CYS A 170 -7.60 4.52 -0.08
N VAL A 171 -6.30 4.82 0.07
CA VAL A 171 -5.54 5.69 -0.84
C VAL A 171 -4.35 4.92 -1.36
N ILE A 172 -4.25 4.78 -2.68
CA ILE A 172 -3.24 3.99 -3.38
C ILE A 172 -2.33 4.91 -4.18
N SER A 173 -1.03 4.62 -4.13
CA SER A 173 -0.06 5.01 -5.14
C SER A 173 0.37 3.76 -5.89
N ASN A 174 -0.01 3.64 -7.17
CA ASN A 174 0.60 2.64 -8.05
C ASN A 174 2.04 3.07 -8.29
N CYS A 175 2.99 2.41 -7.64
CA CYS A 175 4.34 2.91 -7.38
C CYS A 175 5.11 3.27 -8.67
N PRO A 176 5.60 4.52 -8.82
CA PRO A 176 6.32 4.97 -10.01
C PRO A 176 7.85 4.72 -9.93
N GLN A 177 8.35 3.98 -8.95
CA GLN A 177 9.77 3.82 -8.71
C GLN A 177 10.48 3.04 -9.83
N VAL A 178 11.54 3.62 -10.40
CA VAL A 178 12.35 3.04 -11.48
C VAL A 178 13.84 2.89 -11.12
N ASN A 179 14.21 3.23 -9.88
CA ASN A 179 15.62 3.20 -9.46
C ASN A 179 15.97 1.98 -8.60
N ASN A 180 15.01 1.09 -8.37
CA ASN A 180 15.21 -0.19 -7.68
C ASN A 180 14.23 -1.24 -8.24
N PRO A 181 14.40 -2.53 -7.93
CA PRO A 181 13.66 -3.61 -8.59
C PRO A 181 12.22 -3.79 -8.09
N CYS A 182 11.68 -2.95 -7.21
CA CYS A 182 10.34 -3.17 -6.64
C CYS A 182 9.20 -3.22 -7.69
N ASN A 183 9.43 -2.67 -8.89
CA ASN A 183 8.51 -2.71 -10.03
C ASN A 183 9.16 -3.34 -11.27
N GLY A 184 10.19 -4.19 -11.08
CA GLY A 184 10.97 -4.68 -12.21
C GLY A 184 11.59 -3.55 -13.06
N PHE A 185 11.81 -2.37 -12.47
CA PHE A 185 12.24 -1.13 -13.16
C PHE A 185 11.26 -0.59 -14.23
N ASN A 186 10.05 -1.14 -14.30
CA ASN A 186 9.04 -0.80 -15.30
C ASN A 186 7.64 -0.80 -14.67
N PRO A 187 7.15 0.35 -14.16
CA PRO A 187 5.82 0.42 -13.55
C PRO A 187 4.69 0.00 -14.52
N THR A 188 3.77 -0.80 -14.02
CA THR A 188 2.66 -1.38 -14.77
C THR A 188 1.29 -1.04 -14.15
N PRO A 189 0.16 -1.21 -14.85
CA PRO A 189 -1.15 -0.96 -14.28
C PRO A 189 -1.57 -2.03 -13.28
N ILE A 190 -2.45 -1.63 -12.34
CA ILE A 190 -3.12 -2.53 -11.41
C ILE A 190 -4.64 -2.41 -11.53
N ARG A 191 -5.37 -3.38 -10.99
CA ARG A 191 -6.83 -3.29 -10.84
C ARG A 191 -7.20 -3.27 -9.36
N VAL A 192 -8.21 -2.47 -9.03
CA VAL A 192 -8.80 -2.40 -7.70
C VAL A 192 -10.27 -2.78 -7.80
N VAL A 193 -10.69 -3.82 -7.11
CA VAL A 193 -12.07 -4.30 -7.11
C VAL A 193 -12.65 -4.17 -5.70
N ILE A 194 -13.77 -3.46 -5.57
CA ILE A 194 -14.54 -3.39 -4.33
C ILE A 194 -15.84 -4.17 -4.52
N SER A 195 -16.06 -5.17 -3.67
CA SER A 195 -17.21 -6.09 -3.76
C SER A 195 -17.79 -6.38 -2.38
N GLY A 196 -18.96 -7.02 -2.35
CA GLY A 196 -19.63 -7.38 -1.10
C GLY A 196 -20.28 -6.17 -0.41
N GLY A 197 -20.73 -6.38 0.82
CA GLY A 197 -21.42 -5.41 1.65
C GLY A 197 -22.80 -5.93 2.08
N PRO A 198 -23.50 -5.21 2.98
CA PRO A 198 -24.71 -5.73 3.62
C PRO A 198 -25.90 -6.03 2.71
N ASN A 199 -25.79 -5.79 1.39
CA ASN A 199 -26.83 -6.05 0.39
C ASN A 199 -26.29 -6.78 -0.86
N ALA A 200 -25.20 -7.53 -0.75
CA ALA A 200 -24.65 -8.33 -1.86
C ALA A 200 -25.12 -9.79 -1.78
#